data_3e1bcd67396efc18562e59e6ec62c1ad
#
_entry.id   3e1bcd67396efc18562e59e6ec62c1ad
#
_cell.length_a   1.000
_cell.length_b   1.000
_cell.length_c   1.000
_cell.angle_alpha   90.00
_cell.angle_beta   90.00
_cell.angle_gamma   90.00
#
_symmetry.space_group_name_H-M   'P 1'
#
loop_
_entity.id
_entity.type
_entity.pdbx_description
1 polymer ?
#
loop_
_entity_poly.entity_id
_entity_poly.type
_entity_poly.pdbx_seq_one_letter_code
_entity_poly.pdbx_strand_id
1 'polypeptide(L)'
;WYSKLEFGQIIKRTIKDSEVNARWGIGYSEDDKDGVFISRKFDQVDLSRNIQLDIIPYFLIQRAIQGESNAFRQKNSSLFSDNVKVDNLDISDYFGLNAYISGTFSDWHLKINSNLKTLNPERLYDSNSSDLQLSKNLISITNDETNNFNQMCNYRNLVNPYKNYSLDFGLYGIYDKDDIYTAYGGKIYSNYTIENDNTEKIYSLILDLGDFNAKRNENNDLLDLRRYGYISSISQNYKLVDFGLKNQKYNQTNKFSSSIVNQGLFLKTKISAGTYEYSNATSQSIYSFELGPKVVYGKLSQSLFDFTEIEIIPEFIVKKGNSPFAFDEFNNDSRIKLRLNQQIFGPIIMGFNADYNINNNSSSYGSLENKEYSIGISRRAYSLNLSYLEEEKTIFFGFEIFDFGYKNNSPSF
;
A
#
# COMPACT_ATOMS: atom_id res chain seq x y z
N TRP A 1 5.32 -3.54 -2.74
CA TRP A 1 5.07 -2.43 -1.78
C TRP A 1 3.63 -1.92 -1.81
N TYR A 2 2.99 -1.77 -2.97
CA TYR A 2 1.62 -1.27 -3.05
C TYR A 2 0.55 -2.29 -2.61
N SER A 3 0.79 -3.58 -2.78
CA SER A 3 -0.12 -4.64 -2.31
C SER A 3 -0.19 -4.74 -0.77
N LYS A 4 0.93 -4.49 -0.08
CA LYS A 4 0.98 -4.45 1.40
C LYS A 4 0.13 -3.32 2.00
N LEU A 5 -0.09 -2.23 1.26
CA LEU A 5 -0.91 -1.10 1.70
C LEU A 5 -2.42 -1.33 1.58
N GLU A 6 -2.87 -2.12 0.61
CA GLU A 6 -4.32 -2.31 0.39
C GLU A 6 -4.98 -3.18 1.47
N PHE A 7 -4.33 -4.23 1.93
CA PHE A 7 -4.90 -5.10 2.96
C PHE A 7 -4.92 -4.41 4.35
N GLY A 8 -3.86 -3.71 4.71
CA GLY A 8 -3.83 -2.84 5.89
C GLY A 8 -4.84 -1.70 5.82
N GLN A 9 -5.26 -1.27 4.62
CA GLN A 9 -6.28 -0.24 4.45
C GLN A 9 -7.72 -0.75 4.65
N ILE A 10 -8.02 -2.00 4.35
CA ILE A 10 -9.37 -2.56 4.60
C ILE A 10 -9.62 -2.61 6.11
N ILE A 11 -8.65 -3.04 6.89
CA ILE A 11 -8.74 -3.03 8.35
C ILE A 11 -8.68 -1.59 8.91
N LYS A 12 -7.85 -0.71 8.34
CA LYS A 12 -7.78 0.70 8.74
C LYS A 12 -9.02 1.53 8.36
N ARG A 13 -9.68 1.26 7.24
CA ARG A 13 -10.93 1.94 6.88
C ARG A 13 -12.06 1.64 7.87
N THR A 14 -12.04 0.48 8.51
CA THR A 14 -13.01 0.10 9.56
C THR A 14 -12.76 0.79 10.89
N ILE A 15 -11.59 1.40 11.09
CA ILE A 15 -11.14 1.97 12.38
C ILE A 15 -10.94 3.49 12.29
N LYS A 16 -11.34 4.13 11.18
CA LYS A 16 -11.02 5.52 10.88
C LYS A 16 -11.58 6.58 11.85
N ASP A 17 -12.49 6.20 12.74
CA ASP A 17 -13.11 7.10 13.73
C ASP A 17 -12.54 6.96 15.15
N SER A 18 -11.56 6.09 15.37
CA SER A 18 -10.84 6.00 16.63
C SER A 18 -9.37 6.29 16.40
N GLU A 19 -8.80 7.19 17.16
CA GLU A 19 -7.34 7.44 17.21
C GLU A 19 -6.63 6.19 17.73
N VAL A 20 -6.38 5.25 16.82
CA VAL A 20 -5.80 3.96 17.13
C VAL A 20 -4.32 4.03 16.93
N ASN A 21 -3.57 4.00 18.01
CA ASN A 21 -2.12 3.87 17.99
C ASN A 21 -1.74 2.41 18.14
N ALA A 22 -1.42 1.78 17.00
CA ALA A 22 -0.77 0.47 16.99
C ALA A 22 0.57 0.55 17.71
N ARG A 23 0.77 -0.24 18.77
CA ARG A 23 1.99 -0.06 19.58
C ARG A 23 3.02 -1.15 19.38
N TRP A 24 2.63 -2.39 19.13
CA TRP A 24 3.57 -3.51 19.04
C TRP A 24 3.31 -4.38 17.81
N GLY A 25 4.37 -4.84 17.18
CA GLY A 25 4.34 -5.82 16.11
C GLY A 25 5.47 -6.83 16.28
N ILE A 26 5.19 -8.06 15.95
CA ILE A 26 6.18 -9.13 15.82
C ILE A 26 6.10 -9.61 14.38
N GLY A 27 7.24 -9.75 13.74
CA GLY A 27 7.30 -10.19 12.36
C GLY A 27 8.44 -11.14 12.10
N TYR A 28 8.42 -11.76 10.94
CA TYR A 28 9.50 -12.55 10.40
C TYR A 28 9.74 -12.10 8.95
N SER A 29 10.99 -11.81 8.61
CA SER A 29 11.43 -11.51 7.26
C SER A 29 12.86 -11.99 7.10
N GLU A 30 13.07 -12.98 6.23
CA GLU A 30 14.38 -13.59 6.02
C GLU A 30 15.33 -12.63 5.32
N ASP A 31 14.87 -12.00 4.24
CA ASP A 31 15.72 -11.19 3.36
C ASP A 31 16.04 -9.80 3.92
N ASP A 32 15.07 -9.18 4.58
CA ASP A 32 15.20 -7.79 5.03
C ASP A 32 15.71 -7.65 6.47
N LYS A 33 15.41 -8.62 7.32
CA LYS A 33 15.57 -8.49 8.78
C LYS A 33 16.20 -9.71 9.44
N ASP A 34 16.81 -10.61 8.65
CA ASP A 34 17.45 -11.83 9.12
C ASP A 34 16.55 -12.69 10.02
N GLY A 35 15.22 -12.65 9.82
CA GLY A 35 14.27 -13.49 10.51
C GLY A 35 13.33 -12.73 11.46
N VAL A 36 13.24 -13.19 12.72
CA VAL A 36 12.26 -12.66 13.70
C VAL A 36 12.67 -11.29 14.22
N PHE A 37 11.71 -10.36 14.22
CA PHE A 37 11.89 -9.03 14.80
C PHE A 37 10.67 -8.60 15.62
N ILE A 38 10.89 -7.67 16.55
CA ILE A 38 9.85 -6.97 17.30
C ILE A 38 9.92 -5.50 16.98
N SER A 39 8.78 -4.89 16.68
CA SER A 39 8.67 -3.45 16.44
C SER A 39 7.71 -2.79 17.42
N ARG A 40 7.91 -1.49 17.64
CA ARG A 40 7.00 -0.66 18.43
C ARG A 40 6.78 0.67 17.75
N LYS A 41 5.54 1.01 17.46
CA LYS A 41 5.18 2.36 17.02
C LYS A 41 5.09 3.28 18.24
N PHE A 42 5.83 4.38 18.24
CA PHE A 42 5.69 5.43 19.23
C PHE A 42 4.54 6.37 18.86
N ASP A 43 4.06 7.12 19.84
CA ASP A 43 3.11 8.19 19.56
C ASP A 43 3.75 9.21 18.64
N GLN A 44 2.93 9.79 17.75
CA GLN A 44 3.38 10.80 16.82
C GLN A 44 3.95 12.01 17.56
N VAL A 45 5.13 12.44 17.16
CA VAL A 45 5.83 13.57 17.76
C VAL A 45 5.64 14.79 16.87
N ASP A 46 5.06 15.85 17.40
CA ASP A 46 4.99 17.14 16.73
C ASP A 46 6.36 17.84 16.85
N LEU A 47 7.15 17.81 15.77
CA LEU A 47 8.42 18.55 15.70
C LEU A 47 8.19 20.07 15.60
N SER A 48 7.09 20.46 14.99
CA SER A 48 6.60 21.82 14.92
C SER A 48 5.08 21.82 14.73
N ARG A 49 4.44 23.00 14.65
CA ARG A 49 2.99 23.11 14.38
C ARG A 49 2.55 22.38 13.09
N ASN A 50 3.46 22.25 12.14
CA ASN A 50 3.17 21.76 10.80
C ASN A 50 4.02 20.55 10.40
N ILE A 51 4.86 20.02 11.28
CA ILE A 51 5.73 18.89 10.99
C ILE A 51 5.53 17.83 12.06
N GLN A 52 5.25 16.62 11.61
CA GLN A 52 5.00 15.45 12.44
C GLN A 52 6.01 14.37 12.12
N LEU A 53 6.44 13.63 13.14
CA LEU A 53 7.37 12.52 13.07
C LEU A 53 6.75 11.28 13.68
N ASP A 54 6.63 10.24 12.89
CA ASP A 54 6.31 8.88 13.35
C ASP A 54 7.58 8.04 13.38
N ILE A 55 7.81 7.35 14.50
CA ILE A 55 8.99 6.51 14.70
C ILE A 55 8.53 5.09 15.04
N ILE A 56 9.09 4.13 14.31
CA ILE A 56 8.85 2.70 14.52
C ILE A 56 10.21 1.99 14.62
N PRO A 57 10.87 2.01 15.79
CA PRO A 57 12.05 1.19 16.00
C PRO A 57 11.69 -0.30 16.01
N TYR A 58 12.63 -1.11 15.62
CA TYR A 58 12.52 -2.56 15.69
C TYR A 58 13.82 -3.19 16.17
N PHE A 59 13.66 -4.30 16.89
CA PHE A 59 14.75 -5.13 17.39
C PHE A 59 14.76 -6.46 16.63
N LEU A 60 15.92 -6.81 16.09
CA LEU A 60 16.16 -7.97 15.24
C LEU A 60 16.62 -9.15 16.11
N ILE A 61 15.66 -9.93 16.60
CA ILE A 61 15.91 -10.99 17.59
C ILE A 61 16.83 -12.06 17.02
N GLN A 62 16.53 -12.53 15.80
CA GLN A 62 17.29 -13.61 15.21
C GLN A 62 18.71 -13.18 14.88
N ARG A 63 18.91 -11.97 14.37
CA ARG A 63 20.21 -11.36 14.14
C ARG A 63 21.02 -11.28 15.44
N ALA A 64 20.39 -10.88 16.56
CA ALA A 64 21.03 -10.79 17.86
C ALA A 64 21.43 -12.17 18.44
N ILE A 65 20.64 -13.22 18.16
CA ILE A 65 20.94 -14.59 18.59
C ILE A 65 22.07 -15.21 17.75
N GLN A 66 22.05 -14.98 16.44
CA GLN A 66 23.03 -15.56 15.52
C GLN A 66 24.36 -14.81 15.52
N GLY A 67 24.35 -13.51 15.84
CA GLY A 67 25.53 -12.65 15.78
C GLY A 67 26.04 -12.38 14.37
N GLU A 68 25.21 -12.64 13.36
CA GLU A 68 25.52 -12.50 11.94
C GLU A 68 24.30 -11.94 11.18
N SER A 69 24.54 -11.37 10.02
CA SER A 69 23.50 -10.80 9.15
C SER A 69 23.80 -11.04 7.68
N ASN A 70 22.76 -11.39 6.93
CA ASN A 70 22.77 -11.46 5.47
C ASN A 70 22.04 -10.28 4.82
N ALA A 71 21.46 -9.38 5.61
CA ALA A 71 20.70 -8.23 5.11
C ALA A 71 21.58 -7.03 4.72
N PHE A 72 22.88 -7.10 4.91
CA PHE A 72 23.81 -6.05 4.52
C PHE A 72 24.35 -6.31 3.11
N ARG A 73 24.51 -5.23 2.35
CA ARG A 73 25.14 -5.26 1.03
C ARG A 73 26.47 -4.55 1.07
N GLN A 74 27.52 -5.20 0.62
CA GLN A 74 28.85 -4.61 0.59
C GLN A 74 28.99 -3.65 -0.58
N LYS A 75 29.53 -2.46 -0.33
CA LYS A 75 29.87 -1.48 -1.35
C LYS A 75 31.15 -1.89 -2.06
N ASN A 76 31.06 -2.76 -3.06
CA ASN A 76 32.17 -2.95 -3.98
C ASN A 76 32.05 -1.99 -5.15
N SER A 77 33.15 -1.38 -5.53
CA SER A 77 33.29 -0.18 -6.34
C SER A 77 32.81 -0.28 -7.80
N SER A 78 32.21 -1.36 -8.25
CA SER A 78 31.70 -1.52 -9.61
C SER A 78 30.59 -2.54 -9.81
N LEU A 79 30.26 -3.35 -8.80
CA LEU A 79 29.23 -4.41 -8.92
C LEU A 79 28.40 -4.40 -7.66
N PHE A 80 27.07 -4.39 -7.80
CA PHE A 80 26.19 -4.75 -6.68
C PHE A 80 26.44 -6.21 -6.36
N SER A 81 27.19 -6.45 -5.30
CA SER A 81 27.37 -7.81 -4.81
C SER A 81 26.08 -8.29 -4.15
N ASP A 82 25.87 -9.57 -4.26
CA ASP A 82 24.88 -10.30 -3.47
C ASP A 82 24.99 -9.96 -1.99
N ASN A 83 23.95 -10.21 -1.22
CA ASN A 83 23.96 -10.03 0.21
C ASN A 83 25.23 -10.66 0.81
N VAL A 84 25.97 -9.86 1.55
CA VAL A 84 27.23 -10.31 2.16
C VAL A 84 26.95 -10.67 3.60
N LYS A 85 27.35 -11.88 3.98
CA LYS A 85 27.34 -12.31 5.34
C LYS A 85 28.32 -11.47 6.17
N VAL A 86 27.83 -10.85 7.22
CA VAL A 86 28.62 -10.03 8.15
C VAL A 86 28.58 -10.72 9.53
N ASP A 87 29.73 -11.13 10.04
CA ASP A 87 29.86 -11.92 11.26
C ASP A 87 30.21 -11.08 12.51
N ASN A 88 30.72 -9.86 12.34
CA ASN A 88 31.10 -8.99 13.46
C ASN A 88 30.09 -7.86 13.62
N LEU A 89 28.99 -8.14 14.33
CA LEU A 89 27.93 -7.19 14.56
C LEU A 89 28.09 -6.48 15.91
N ASP A 90 27.91 -5.17 15.90
CA ASP A 90 27.79 -4.37 17.13
C ASP A 90 26.34 -4.40 17.64
N ILE A 91 26.16 -4.02 18.89
CA ILE A 91 24.82 -3.92 19.50
C ILE A 91 23.88 -3.03 18.66
N SER A 92 24.39 -1.98 18.07
CA SER A 92 23.62 -1.05 17.20
C SER A 92 23.12 -1.71 15.90
N ASP A 93 23.74 -2.82 15.46
CA ASP A 93 23.29 -3.59 14.31
C ASP A 93 22.04 -4.45 14.60
N TYR A 94 21.71 -4.67 15.87
CA TYR A 94 20.51 -5.41 16.25
C TYR A 94 19.24 -4.54 16.24
N PHE A 95 19.39 -3.24 16.02
CA PHE A 95 18.29 -2.30 15.98
C PHE A 95 18.16 -1.68 14.62
N GLY A 96 16.93 -1.50 14.18
CA GLY A 96 16.60 -0.73 13.00
C GLY A 96 15.46 0.24 13.30
N LEU A 97 15.13 1.08 12.32
CA LEU A 97 14.20 2.18 12.49
C LEU A 97 13.45 2.48 11.19
N ASN A 98 12.12 2.50 11.25
CA ASN A 98 11.32 3.16 10.23
C ASN A 98 10.90 4.53 10.76
N ALA A 99 11.22 5.58 10.03
CA ALA A 99 10.87 6.95 10.36
C ALA A 99 10.04 7.57 9.24
N TYR A 100 8.96 8.25 9.60
CA TYR A 100 8.09 8.97 8.67
C TYR A 100 7.99 10.42 9.15
N ILE A 101 8.43 11.34 8.31
CA ILE A 101 8.23 12.77 8.56
C ILE A 101 7.18 13.25 7.58
N SER A 102 6.13 13.87 8.09
CA SER A 102 5.13 14.55 7.28
C SER A 102 4.99 15.99 7.73
N GLY A 103 4.80 16.90 6.78
CA GLY A 103 4.69 18.30 7.11
C GLY A 103 4.02 19.12 6.03
N THR A 104 3.56 20.31 6.41
CA THR A 104 2.97 21.30 5.50
C THR A 104 3.69 22.62 5.65
N PHE A 105 4.16 23.20 4.54
CA PHE A 105 4.81 24.51 4.49
C PHE A 105 4.07 25.37 3.48
N SER A 106 3.24 26.29 3.93
CA SER A 106 2.33 27.02 3.07
C SER A 106 1.44 26.02 2.30
N ASP A 107 1.57 25.95 0.96
CA ASP A 107 0.80 25.05 0.10
C ASP A 107 1.56 23.76 -0.27
N TRP A 108 2.75 23.55 0.31
CA TRP A 108 3.56 22.38 0.05
C TRP A 108 3.41 21.32 1.13
N HIS A 109 3.33 20.05 0.71
CA HIS A 109 3.29 18.88 1.58
C HIS A 109 4.62 18.13 1.46
N LEU A 110 5.32 18.00 2.58
CA LEU A 110 6.55 17.22 2.70
C LEU A 110 6.22 15.83 3.24
N LYS A 111 6.80 14.81 2.63
CA LYS A 111 6.85 13.44 3.16
C LYS A 111 8.27 12.92 3.02
N ILE A 112 8.81 12.39 4.10
CA ILE A 112 10.10 11.70 4.12
C ILE A 112 9.84 10.36 4.77
N ASN A 113 10.19 9.27 4.08
CA ASN A 113 10.22 7.94 4.66
C ASN A 113 11.67 7.49 4.71
N SER A 114 12.05 6.86 5.80
CA SER A 114 13.38 6.29 5.96
C SER A 114 13.29 4.94 6.62
N ASN A 115 13.92 3.94 6.01
CA ASN A 115 14.05 2.61 6.55
C ASN A 115 15.53 2.35 6.82
N LEU A 116 15.89 2.31 8.09
CA LEU A 116 17.24 2.04 8.56
C LEU A 116 17.30 0.59 9.06
N LYS A 117 17.94 -0.29 8.30
CA LYS A 117 18.12 -1.72 8.67
C LYS A 117 19.11 -1.91 9.82
N THR A 118 19.89 -0.88 10.14
CA THR A 118 20.81 -0.81 11.26
C THR A 118 20.92 0.61 11.80
N LEU A 119 21.17 0.75 13.09
CA LEU A 119 21.53 2.03 13.72
C LEU A 119 23.05 2.19 13.87
N ASN A 120 23.87 1.29 13.33
CA ASN A 120 25.31 1.38 13.33
C ASN A 120 25.78 2.47 12.34
N PRO A 121 26.42 3.55 12.81
CA PRO A 121 26.84 4.66 11.95
C PRO A 121 27.82 4.23 10.82
N GLU A 122 28.62 3.21 11.06
CA GLU A 122 29.60 2.71 10.07
C GLU A 122 28.92 1.99 8.91
N ARG A 123 27.72 1.46 9.11
CA ARG A 123 26.94 0.67 8.15
C ARG A 123 25.68 1.35 7.67
N LEU A 124 25.41 2.58 8.11
CA LEU A 124 24.21 3.33 7.73
C LEU A 124 24.01 3.45 6.22
N TYR A 125 25.10 3.51 5.46
CA TYR A 125 25.04 3.64 3.99
C TYR A 125 24.92 2.30 3.27
N ASP A 126 25.02 1.17 3.97
CA ASP A 126 25.16 -0.13 3.31
C ASP A 126 23.84 -0.90 3.12
N SER A 127 22.75 -0.47 3.78
CA SER A 127 21.49 -1.21 3.75
C SER A 127 20.25 -0.35 3.97
N ASN A 128 20.36 0.97 3.85
CA ASN A 128 19.26 1.87 4.17
C ASN A 128 18.58 2.41 2.92
N SER A 129 17.28 2.64 3.02
CA SER A 129 16.51 3.31 1.98
C SER A 129 15.84 4.56 2.55
N SER A 130 15.72 5.59 1.73
CA SER A 130 15.02 6.83 2.08
C SER A 130 14.35 7.39 0.84
N ASP A 131 13.12 7.87 0.98
CA ASP A 131 12.45 8.64 -0.04
C ASP A 131 11.97 9.99 0.52
N LEU A 132 12.16 11.02 -0.25
CA LEU A 132 11.69 12.36 0.01
C LEU A 132 10.69 12.75 -1.07
N GLN A 133 9.53 13.24 -0.67
CA GLN A 133 8.51 13.73 -1.56
C GLN A 133 8.07 15.12 -1.10
N LEU A 134 8.11 16.07 -2.01
CA LEU A 134 7.59 17.41 -1.81
C LEU A 134 6.50 17.64 -2.84
N SER A 135 5.26 17.81 -2.43
CA SER A 135 4.13 17.98 -3.33
C SER A 135 3.35 19.24 -3.03
N LYS A 136 2.77 19.83 -4.09
CA LYS A 136 1.87 20.96 -4.00
C LYS A 136 0.60 20.64 -4.76
N ASN A 137 -0.54 20.83 -4.11
CA ASN A 137 -1.82 20.80 -4.79
C ASN A 137 -1.98 22.09 -5.59
N LEU A 138 -2.03 21.98 -6.92
CA LEU A 138 -2.20 23.12 -7.82
C LEU A 138 -3.67 23.47 -7.98
N ILE A 139 -4.54 22.45 -8.08
CA ILE A 139 -5.98 22.60 -8.25
C ILE A 139 -6.66 21.47 -7.47
N SER A 140 -7.61 21.86 -6.62
CA SER A 140 -8.53 20.92 -5.99
C SER A 140 -9.96 21.45 -6.13
N ILE A 141 -10.80 20.70 -6.82
CA ILE A 141 -12.21 21.03 -6.99
C ILE A 141 -13.00 19.87 -6.42
N THR A 142 -13.66 20.12 -5.30
CA THR A 142 -14.55 19.17 -4.64
C THR A 142 -15.96 19.74 -4.73
N ASN A 143 -16.83 19.10 -5.50
CA ASN A 143 -18.25 19.42 -5.47
C ASN A 143 -18.90 18.59 -4.35
N ASP A 144 -18.78 19.08 -3.14
CA ASP A 144 -19.55 18.58 -2.01
C ASP A 144 -20.81 19.44 -1.85
N GLU A 145 -21.77 19.28 -2.76
CA GLU A 145 -23.06 19.97 -2.67
C GLU A 145 -23.93 19.45 -1.52
N THR A 146 -23.45 18.47 -0.74
CA THR A 146 -24.25 17.85 0.32
C THR A 146 -24.32 18.66 1.59
N ASN A 147 -23.42 19.64 1.82
CA ASN A 147 -23.34 20.31 3.12
C ASN A 147 -24.24 21.52 3.33
N ASN A 148 -24.84 22.10 2.31
CA ASN A 148 -25.67 23.30 2.51
C ASN A 148 -27.19 23.15 2.24
N PHE A 149 -27.65 22.02 1.72
CA PHE A 149 -29.07 21.86 1.38
C PHE A 149 -29.83 20.81 2.20
N ASN A 150 -29.16 19.92 2.91
CA ASN A 150 -29.80 18.82 3.64
C ASN A 150 -30.49 19.25 4.96
N GLN A 151 -30.41 20.51 5.35
CA GLN A 151 -31.14 20.99 6.53
C GLN A 151 -32.56 21.49 6.25
N MET A 152 -32.97 21.69 5.04
CA MET A 152 -34.27 22.32 4.77
C MET A 152 -35.28 21.57 3.91
N CYS A 153 -34.91 20.53 3.17
CA CYS A 153 -35.89 19.84 2.32
C CYS A 153 -35.71 18.34 2.31
N ASN A 154 -36.65 17.64 2.90
CA ASN A 154 -36.89 16.19 2.72
C ASN A 154 -37.28 15.84 1.26
N TYR A 155 -36.49 16.19 0.27
CA TYR A 155 -36.72 15.74 -1.09
C TYR A 155 -35.68 14.68 -1.48
N ARG A 156 -36.17 13.45 -1.53
CA ARG A 156 -35.55 12.31 -2.23
C ARG A 156 -35.34 12.66 -3.68
N ASN A 157 -34.19 12.21 -4.21
CA ASN A 157 -33.95 11.92 -5.63
C ASN A 157 -33.40 13.06 -6.52
N LEU A 158 -32.33 13.66 -6.13
CA LEU A 158 -31.31 14.11 -7.11
C LEU A 158 -29.98 14.09 -6.38
N VAL A 159 -29.43 12.90 -6.21
CA VAL A 159 -28.05 12.77 -5.72
C VAL A 159 -27.15 13.23 -6.88
N ASN A 160 -26.71 14.48 -6.81
CA ASN A 160 -25.65 14.93 -7.70
C ASN A 160 -24.42 14.04 -7.45
N PRO A 161 -23.81 13.47 -8.49
CA PRO A 161 -22.65 12.63 -8.32
C PRO A 161 -21.53 13.44 -7.63
N TYR A 162 -20.95 12.86 -6.58
CA TYR A 162 -19.75 13.41 -5.97
C TYR A 162 -18.65 13.48 -7.03
N LYS A 163 -18.06 14.65 -7.20
CA LYS A 163 -16.98 14.87 -8.16
C LYS A 163 -15.79 15.48 -7.42
N ASN A 164 -14.67 14.85 -7.57
CA ASN A 164 -13.40 15.35 -7.03
C ASN A 164 -12.35 15.36 -8.14
N TYR A 165 -11.76 16.51 -8.37
CA TYR A 165 -10.64 16.69 -9.28
C TYR A 165 -9.46 17.26 -8.51
N SER A 166 -8.30 16.63 -8.63
CA SER A 166 -7.03 17.16 -8.13
C SER A 166 -5.97 17.17 -9.22
N LEU A 167 -5.15 18.19 -9.18
CA LEU A 167 -3.92 18.31 -9.95
C LEU A 167 -2.81 18.67 -8.98
N ASP A 168 -1.86 17.77 -8.84
CA ASP A 168 -0.74 17.90 -7.92
C ASP A 168 0.57 17.93 -8.71
N PHE A 169 1.49 18.76 -8.25
CA PHE A 169 2.88 18.76 -8.69
C PHE A 169 3.73 18.24 -7.54
N GLY A 170 4.67 17.36 -7.82
CA GLY A 170 5.56 16.80 -6.82
C GLY A 170 7.01 16.75 -7.29
N LEU A 171 7.93 16.95 -6.36
CA LEU A 171 9.34 16.63 -6.51
C LEU A 171 9.65 15.43 -5.63
N TYR A 172 10.56 14.57 -6.08
CA TYR A 172 10.99 13.41 -5.31
C TYR A 172 12.50 13.22 -5.34
N GLY A 173 13.02 12.64 -4.27
CA GLY A 173 14.37 12.13 -4.17
C GLY A 173 14.30 10.74 -3.52
N ILE A 174 14.96 9.76 -4.11
CA ILE A 174 14.99 8.38 -3.64
C ILE A 174 16.44 7.96 -3.48
N TYR A 175 16.73 7.36 -2.35
CA TYR A 175 17.94 6.62 -2.08
C TYR A 175 17.56 5.21 -1.66
N ASP A 176 17.81 4.25 -2.52
CA ASP A 176 17.50 2.84 -2.25
C ASP A 176 18.67 1.99 -2.77
N LYS A 177 19.18 1.13 -1.92
CA LYS A 177 20.30 0.26 -2.27
C LYS A 177 19.86 -1.07 -2.86
N ASP A 178 18.60 -1.43 -2.71
CA ASP A 178 18.12 -2.71 -3.20
C ASP A 178 17.89 -2.69 -4.71
N ASP A 179 17.13 -1.71 -5.20
CA ASP A 179 16.71 -1.62 -6.60
C ASP A 179 17.24 -0.37 -7.30
N ILE A 180 17.17 0.77 -6.64
CA ILE A 180 17.60 2.07 -7.13
C ILE A 180 18.71 2.57 -6.23
N TYR A 181 19.86 2.93 -6.79
CA TYR A 181 20.91 3.57 -6.02
C TYR A 181 20.55 5.00 -5.63
N THR A 182 20.21 5.81 -6.61
CA THR A 182 19.68 7.16 -6.42
C THR A 182 18.71 7.53 -7.53
N ALA A 183 17.69 8.31 -7.21
CA ALA A 183 16.82 8.94 -8.18
C ALA A 183 16.35 10.30 -7.67
N TYR A 184 16.18 11.27 -8.58
CA TYR A 184 15.55 12.53 -8.28
C TYR A 184 14.76 13.02 -9.50
N GLY A 185 13.66 13.69 -9.24
CA GLY A 185 12.80 14.11 -10.34
C GLY A 185 11.58 14.86 -9.90
N GLY A 186 10.68 15.05 -10.87
CA GLY A 186 9.39 15.68 -10.68
C GLY A 186 8.26 14.88 -11.28
N LYS A 187 7.08 14.98 -10.66
CA LYS A 187 5.86 14.32 -11.12
C LYS A 187 4.71 15.33 -11.17
N ILE A 188 3.87 15.17 -12.19
CA ILE A 188 2.54 15.78 -12.22
C ILE A 188 1.55 14.64 -12.07
N TYR A 189 0.65 14.79 -11.12
CA TYR A 189 -0.37 13.81 -10.82
C TYR A 189 -1.75 14.45 -10.94
N SER A 190 -2.61 13.92 -11.80
CA SER A 190 -3.99 14.35 -11.93
C SER A 190 -4.91 13.20 -11.59
N ASN A 191 -5.90 13.46 -10.78
CA ASN A 191 -6.91 12.49 -10.40
C ASN A 191 -8.30 13.11 -10.52
N TYR A 192 -9.23 12.38 -11.15
CA TYR A 192 -10.63 12.77 -11.25
C TYR A 192 -11.51 11.61 -10.84
N THR A 193 -12.27 11.79 -9.78
CA THR A 193 -13.21 10.80 -9.24
C THR A 193 -14.63 11.26 -9.43
N ILE A 194 -15.49 10.39 -9.93
CA ILE A 194 -16.93 10.56 -9.99
C ILE A 194 -17.55 9.41 -9.23
N GLU A 195 -18.29 9.72 -8.20
CA GLU A 195 -18.98 8.74 -7.37
C GLU A 195 -20.47 9.04 -7.30
N ASN A 196 -21.29 8.02 -7.48
CA ASN A 196 -22.72 8.03 -7.24
C ASN A 196 -23.13 6.72 -6.56
N ASP A 197 -24.41 6.56 -6.19
CA ASP A 197 -24.92 5.39 -5.45
C ASP A 197 -24.52 4.03 -6.05
N ASN A 198 -24.37 3.95 -7.35
CA ASN A 198 -24.13 2.69 -8.08
C ASN A 198 -22.79 2.62 -8.80
N THR A 199 -22.07 3.71 -8.91
CA THR A 199 -20.88 3.75 -9.76
C THR A 199 -19.82 4.66 -9.16
N GLU A 200 -18.61 4.13 -9.08
CA GLU A 200 -17.39 4.90 -8.82
C GLU A 200 -16.52 4.83 -10.08
N LYS A 201 -16.09 5.98 -10.59
CA LYS A 201 -15.16 6.09 -11.71
C LYS A 201 -13.97 6.93 -11.29
N ILE A 202 -12.77 6.42 -11.56
CA ILE A 202 -11.52 7.11 -11.25
C ILE A 202 -10.70 7.20 -12.54
N TYR A 203 -10.31 8.40 -12.88
CA TYR A 203 -9.38 8.71 -13.97
C TYR A 203 -8.10 9.20 -13.36
N SER A 204 -6.97 8.61 -13.70
CA SER A 204 -5.66 9.04 -13.21
C SER A 204 -4.68 9.27 -14.35
N LEU A 205 -3.83 10.26 -14.17
CA LEU A 205 -2.75 10.59 -15.08
C LEU A 205 -1.52 10.94 -14.27
N ILE A 206 -0.40 10.32 -14.61
CA ILE A 206 0.91 10.61 -14.03
C ILE A 206 1.87 10.94 -15.16
N LEU A 207 2.52 12.08 -15.06
CA LEU A 207 3.69 12.43 -15.85
C LEU A 207 4.90 12.45 -14.93
N ASP A 208 5.95 11.77 -15.30
CA ASP A 208 7.18 11.60 -14.50
C ASP A 208 8.39 11.99 -15.32
N LEU A 209 9.29 12.75 -14.71
CA LEU A 209 10.58 13.10 -15.27
C LEU A 209 11.62 12.97 -14.18
N GLY A 210 12.61 12.11 -14.35
CA GLY A 210 13.64 11.91 -13.35
C GLY A 210 14.98 11.44 -13.93
N ASP A 211 16.01 11.74 -13.21
CA ASP A 211 17.33 11.18 -13.41
C ASP A 211 17.55 10.03 -12.44
N PHE A 212 17.97 8.87 -12.96
CA PHE A 212 18.10 7.62 -12.23
C PHE A 212 19.52 7.08 -12.38
N ASN A 213 20.17 6.81 -11.28
CA ASN A 213 21.39 6.03 -11.22
C ASN A 213 21.06 4.70 -10.54
N ALA A 214 20.86 3.66 -11.35
CA ALA A 214 20.28 2.41 -10.90
C ALA A 214 20.92 1.20 -11.57
N LYS A 215 20.61 0.02 -11.03
CA LYS A 215 21.08 -1.25 -11.52
C LYS A 215 20.51 -1.55 -12.91
N ARG A 216 21.39 -1.95 -13.85
CA ARG A 216 21.01 -2.37 -15.18
C ARG A 216 20.29 -3.73 -15.14
N ASN A 217 19.32 -3.93 -16.03
CA ASN A 217 18.57 -5.18 -16.11
C ASN A 217 19.42 -6.40 -16.55
N GLU A 218 20.39 -6.18 -17.44
CA GLU A 218 21.16 -7.27 -18.02
C GLU A 218 22.39 -7.70 -17.21
N ASN A 219 23.04 -6.76 -16.55
CA ASN A 219 24.31 -6.98 -15.88
C ASN A 219 24.48 -6.05 -14.68
N ASN A 220 24.12 -6.27 -13.59
CA ASN A 220 24.25 -5.57 -12.31
C ASN A 220 25.09 -4.26 -12.25
N ASP A 221 25.52 -3.71 -13.41
CA ASP A 221 26.24 -2.46 -13.50
C ASP A 221 25.32 -1.28 -13.23
N LEU A 222 25.85 -0.20 -12.66
CA LEU A 222 25.13 1.05 -12.50
C LEU A 222 24.98 1.75 -13.84
N LEU A 223 23.78 2.24 -14.10
CA LEU A 223 23.42 2.98 -15.29
C LEU A 223 22.81 4.32 -14.89
N ASP A 224 23.32 5.40 -15.47
CA ASP A 224 22.83 6.75 -15.24
C ASP A 224 22.02 7.22 -16.46
N LEU A 225 20.71 7.31 -16.31
CA LEU A 225 19.80 7.69 -17.38
C LEU A 225 18.67 8.59 -16.86
N ARG A 226 18.28 9.52 -17.74
CA ARG A 226 17.02 10.24 -17.58
C ARG A 226 15.86 9.39 -18.09
N ARG A 227 14.77 9.36 -17.33
CA ARG A 227 13.52 8.70 -17.68
C ARG A 227 12.38 9.71 -17.81
N TYR A 228 11.59 9.54 -18.86
CA TYR A 228 10.34 10.24 -19.10
C TYR A 228 9.20 9.24 -18.96
N GLY A 229 8.29 9.46 -18.03
CA GLY A 229 7.20 8.56 -17.72
C GLY A 229 5.83 9.17 -18.03
N TYR A 230 4.97 8.38 -18.64
CA TYR A 230 3.56 8.65 -18.80
C TYR A 230 2.77 7.44 -18.37
N ILE A 231 1.85 7.60 -17.42
CA ILE A 231 0.94 6.54 -16.99
C ILE A 231 -0.46 7.12 -16.88
N SER A 232 -1.43 6.47 -17.50
CA SER A 232 -2.83 6.81 -17.38
C SER A 232 -3.69 5.60 -17.07
N SER A 233 -4.74 5.79 -16.30
CA SER A 233 -5.70 4.73 -16.05
C SER A 233 -7.13 5.27 -15.91
N ILE A 234 -8.09 4.43 -16.30
CA ILE A 234 -9.51 4.62 -16.05
C ILE A 234 -9.99 3.37 -15.35
N SER A 235 -10.48 3.51 -14.13
CA SER A 235 -11.10 2.43 -13.39
C SER A 235 -12.56 2.74 -13.10
N GLN A 236 -13.38 1.72 -13.13
CA GLN A 236 -14.80 1.81 -12.83
C GLN A 236 -15.21 0.64 -11.96
N ASN A 237 -15.94 0.93 -10.90
CA ASN A 237 -16.60 -0.02 -10.04
C ASN A 237 -18.11 0.23 -10.15
N TYR A 238 -18.83 -0.69 -10.79
CA TYR A 238 -20.27 -0.56 -11.05
C TYR A 238 -21.05 -1.61 -10.26
N LYS A 239 -22.00 -1.15 -9.42
CA LYS A 239 -22.89 -2.02 -8.66
C LYS A 239 -24.01 -2.53 -9.56
N LEU A 240 -23.94 -3.81 -9.95
CA LEU A 240 -24.95 -4.47 -10.78
C LEU A 240 -26.20 -4.83 -9.98
N VAL A 241 -26.00 -5.35 -8.76
CA VAL A 241 -27.08 -5.79 -7.87
C VAL A 241 -26.78 -5.29 -6.47
N ASP A 242 -27.76 -4.69 -5.84
CA ASP A 242 -27.72 -4.28 -4.44
C ASP A 242 -28.36 -5.37 -3.57
N PHE A 243 -27.57 -6.00 -2.68
CA PHE A 243 -28.08 -6.95 -1.69
C PHE A 243 -28.54 -6.27 -0.41
N GLY A 244 -28.30 -4.97 -0.26
CA GLY A 244 -28.79 -4.17 0.85
C GLY A 244 -30.30 -4.05 0.80
N LEU A 245 -30.98 -4.36 1.90
CA LEU A 245 -32.42 -4.13 1.99
C LEU A 245 -32.67 -2.62 1.99
N LYS A 246 -33.31 -2.12 0.93
CA LYS A 246 -33.67 -0.68 0.72
C LYS A 246 -34.40 -0.01 1.88
N ASN A 247 -34.82 -0.75 2.92
CA ASN A 247 -35.67 -0.28 4.03
C ASN A 247 -35.06 -0.49 5.43
N GLN A 248 -33.81 -0.84 5.58
CA GLN A 248 -33.24 -0.91 6.92
C GLN A 248 -32.87 0.50 7.39
N LYS A 249 -33.73 1.04 8.28
CA LYS A 249 -33.45 2.22 9.06
C LYS A 249 -32.05 2.15 9.66
N TYR A 250 -31.38 3.28 9.70
CA TYR A 250 -30.03 3.61 10.15
C TYR A 250 -29.54 3.00 11.49
N ASN A 251 -30.26 2.06 12.10
CA ASN A 251 -30.05 1.59 13.47
C ASN A 251 -29.44 0.20 13.61
N GLN A 252 -28.96 -0.44 12.54
CA GLN A 252 -28.20 -1.68 12.69
C GLN A 252 -26.69 -1.37 12.53
N THR A 253 -26.10 -0.95 13.64
CA THR A 253 -24.65 -0.95 13.78
C THR A 253 -24.13 -2.37 13.56
N ASN A 254 -23.23 -2.54 12.62
CA ASN A 254 -22.52 -3.79 12.44
C ASN A 254 -21.81 -4.14 13.76
N LYS A 255 -22.04 -5.33 14.26
CA LYS A 255 -21.53 -5.75 15.58
C LYS A 255 -19.99 -5.84 15.61
N PHE A 256 -19.39 -6.18 14.47
CA PHE A 256 -17.95 -6.44 14.32
C PHE A 256 -17.28 -5.51 13.31
N SER A 257 -17.95 -4.47 12.84
CA SER A 257 -17.39 -3.46 11.94
C SER A 257 -17.92 -2.09 12.31
N SER A 258 -17.06 -1.09 12.30
CA SER A 258 -17.44 0.32 12.53
C SER A 258 -18.05 0.97 11.27
N SER A 259 -17.84 0.37 10.10
CA SER A 259 -18.33 0.87 8.80
C SER A 259 -19.50 0.03 8.28
N ILE A 260 -20.38 0.68 7.51
CA ILE A 260 -21.46 -0.02 6.80
C ILE A 260 -20.82 -0.83 5.65
N VAL A 261 -21.12 -2.14 5.61
CA VAL A 261 -20.69 -3.00 4.51
C VAL A 261 -21.56 -2.70 3.29
N ASN A 262 -20.94 -2.24 2.21
CA ASN A 262 -21.61 -2.01 0.93
C ASN A 262 -21.80 -3.36 0.22
N GLN A 263 -22.96 -4.00 0.41
CA GLN A 263 -23.26 -5.32 -0.11
C GLN A 263 -23.73 -5.23 -1.57
N GLY A 264 -23.35 -6.19 -2.37
CA GLY A 264 -23.81 -6.26 -3.75
C GLY A 264 -22.94 -7.12 -4.65
N LEU A 265 -23.40 -7.24 -5.88
CA LEU A 265 -22.61 -7.71 -6.99
C LEU A 265 -22.07 -6.49 -7.75
N PHE A 266 -20.77 -6.40 -7.89
CA PHE A 266 -20.09 -5.32 -8.58
C PHE A 266 -19.37 -5.84 -9.80
N LEU A 267 -19.31 -5.03 -10.83
CA LEU A 267 -18.43 -5.20 -11.98
C LEU A 267 -17.29 -4.20 -11.88
N LYS A 268 -16.08 -4.71 -11.76
CA LYS A 268 -14.87 -3.90 -11.79
C LYS A 268 -14.26 -3.92 -13.18
N THR A 269 -13.91 -2.75 -13.68
CA THR A 269 -13.19 -2.59 -14.94
C THR A 269 -12.03 -1.63 -14.73
N LYS A 270 -10.88 -1.90 -15.39
CA LYS A 270 -9.78 -0.96 -15.44
C LYS A 270 -9.08 -1.05 -16.78
N ILE A 271 -8.77 0.08 -17.35
CA ILE A 271 -7.93 0.20 -18.53
C ILE A 271 -6.75 1.07 -18.12
N SER A 272 -5.53 0.61 -18.39
CA SER A 272 -4.36 1.44 -18.14
C SER A 272 -3.38 1.38 -19.32
N ALA A 273 -2.65 2.47 -19.48
CA ALA A 273 -1.59 2.62 -20.46
C ALA A 273 -0.42 3.32 -19.77
N GLY A 274 0.77 2.83 -19.98
CA GLY A 274 1.99 3.43 -19.48
C GLY A 274 3.12 3.33 -20.50
N THR A 275 3.98 4.32 -20.51
CA THR A 275 5.21 4.30 -21.28
C THR A 275 6.32 4.97 -20.49
N TYR A 276 7.52 4.39 -20.59
CA TYR A 276 8.76 5.01 -20.14
C TYR A 276 9.70 5.11 -21.33
N GLU A 277 10.29 6.28 -21.50
CA GLU A 277 11.32 6.57 -22.46
C GLU A 277 12.60 6.96 -21.72
N TYR A 278 13.75 6.48 -22.19
CA TYR A 278 15.02 6.69 -21.54
C TYR A 278 15.96 7.47 -22.47
N SER A 279 16.89 8.22 -21.87
CA SER A 279 17.81 9.08 -22.62
C SER A 279 18.77 8.32 -23.56
N ASN A 280 18.90 7.00 -23.41
CA ASN A 280 19.63 6.12 -24.33
C ASN A 280 18.78 5.63 -25.52
N ALA A 281 17.62 6.22 -25.77
CA ALA A 281 16.66 5.86 -26.80
C ALA A 281 16.00 4.48 -26.65
N THR A 282 16.12 3.84 -25.49
CA THR A 282 15.29 2.67 -25.17
C THR A 282 13.92 3.13 -24.66
N SER A 283 12.93 2.27 -24.78
CA SER A 283 11.57 2.55 -24.26
C SER A 283 10.87 1.26 -23.92
N GLN A 284 9.92 1.37 -22.99
CA GLN A 284 8.95 0.32 -22.72
C GLN A 284 7.54 0.90 -22.67
N SER A 285 6.55 0.13 -23.07
CA SER A 285 5.14 0.50 -23.00
C SER A 285 4.33 -0.69 -22.51
N ILE A 286 3.31 -0.40 -21.74
CA ILE A 286 2.36 -1.38 -21.22
C ILE A 286 0.94 -0.91 -21.47
N TYR A 287 0.09 -1.85 -21.85
CA TYR A 287 -1.35 -1.67 -21.90
C TYR A 287 -1.98 -2.79 -21.12
N SER A 288 -2.89 -2.46 -20.20
CA SER A 288 -3.62 -3.47 -19.46
C SER A 288 -5.13 -3.22 -19.48
N PHE A 289 -5.86 -4.33 -19.45
CA PHE A 289 -7.31 -4.36 -19.36
C PHE A 289 -7.74 -5.34 -18.29
N GLU A 290 -8.49 -4.88 -17.31
CA GLU A 290 -9.08 -5.66 -16.24
C GLU A 290 -10.61 -5.64 -16.35
N LEU A 291 -11.24 -6.78 -16.19
CA LEU A 291 -12.70 -6.89 -16.14
C LEU A 291 -13.09 -8.09 -15.30
N GLY A 292 -13.81 -7.90 -14.21
CA GLY A 292 -14.25 -9.03 -13.40
C GLY A 292 -15.28 -8.70 -12.34
N PRO A 293 -15.97 -9.73 -11.82
CA PRO A 293 -16.96 -9.59 -10.77
C PRO A 293 -16.29 -9.47 -9.39
N LYS A 294 -16.96 -8.68 -8.53
CA LYS A 294 -16.75 -8.63 -7.09
C LYS A 294 -18.09 -8.84 -6.40
N VAL A 295 -18.16 -9.79 -5.50
CA VAL A 295 -19.35 -10.07 -4.67
C VAL A 295 -19.03 -9.71 -3.22
N VAL A 296 -19.86 -8.90 -2.61
CA VAL A 296 -19.81 -8.58 -1.17
C VAL A 296 -21.14 -8.92 -0.57
N TYR A 297 -21.16 -9.85 0.36
CA TYR A 297 -22.37 -10.32 1.04
C TYR A 297 -22.17 -10.33 2.55
N GLY A 298 -23.22 -9.94 3.29
CA GLY A 298 -23.24 -9.99 4.74
C GLY A 298 -22.93 -8.66 5.43
N LYS A 299 -23.13 -8.62 6.74
CA LYS A 299 -23.10 -7.39 7.54
C LYS A 299 -22.12 -7.39 8.70
N LEU A 300 -21.39 -8.50 8.93
CA LEU A 300 -20.53 -8.65 10.11
C LEU A 300 -21.31 -8.45 11.43
N SER A 301 -22.55 -8.89 11.47
CA SER A 301 -23.45 -8.75 12.62
C SER A 301 -23.73 -10.06 13.34
N GLN A 302 -23.67 -11.18 12.64
CA GLN A 302 -23.89 -12.52 13.18
C GLN A 302 -22.56 -13.18 13.59
N SER A 303 -22.68 -14.25 14.39
CA SER A 303 -21.50 -14.88 14.98
C SER A 303 -20.73 -15.80 14.02
N LEU A 304 -21.34 -16.27 12.95
CA LEU A 304 -20.76 -17.26 12.03
C LEU A 304 -21.07 -16.91 10.58
N PHE A 305 -20.06 -16.90 9.73
CA PHE A 305 -20.14 -16.84 8.27
C PHE A 305 -21.08 -15.75 7.70
N ASP A 306 -21.20 -14.63 8.39
CA ASP A 306 -22.13 -13.55 7.99
C ASP A 306 -21.51 -12.62 6.92
N PHE A 307 -20.20 -12.64 6.72
CA PHE A 307 -19.54 -11.79 5.74
C PHE A 307 -18.66 -12.61 4.80
N THR A 308 -18.84 -12.36 3.50
CA THR A 308 -18.05 -12.95 2.44
C THR A 308 -17.78 -11.89 1.37
N GLU A 309 -16.53 -11.72 0.99
CA GLU A 309 -16.10 -10.92 -0.14
C GLU A 309 -15.28 -11.80 -1.08
N ILE A 310 -15.68 -11.88 -2.35
CA ILE A 310 -15.00 -12.62 -3.39
C ILE A 310 -14.78 -11.69 -4.57
N GLU A 311 -13.56 -11.67 -5.08
CA GLU A 311 -13.18 -10.90 -6.26
C GLU A 311 -12.37 -11.78 -7.21
N ILE A 312 -12.78 -11.84 -8.46
CA ILE A 312 -12.13 -12.60 -9.53
C ILE A 312 -11.98 -11.66 -10.73
N ILE A 313 -10.76 -11.17 -10.96
CA ILE A 313 -10.51 -10.17 -11.99
C ILE A 313 -9.42 -10.65 -12.95
N PRO A 314 -9.79 -11.13 -14.13
CA PRO A 314 -8.86 -11.28 -15.26
C PRO A 314 -8.22 -9.94 -15.62
N GLU A 315 -6.90 -9.97 -15.77
CA GLU A 315 -6.07 -8.85 -16.25
C GLU A 315 -5.27 -9.33 -17.47
N PHE A 316 -5.50 -8.66 -18.60
CA PHE A 316 -4.75 -8.90 -19.83
C PHE A 316 -3.74 -7.80 -20.02
N ILE A 317 -2.49 -8.19 -20.24
CA ILE A 317 -1.36 -7.27 -20.35
C ILE A 317 -0.70 -7.44 -21.72
N VAL A 318 -0.41 -6.33 -22.37
CA VAL A 318 0.41 -6.25 -23.58
C VAL A 318 1.56 -5.30 -23.31
N LYS A 319 2.78 -5.82 -23.32
CA LYS A 319 4.01 -5.06 -23.14
C LYS A 319 4.79 -4.99 -24.44
N LYS A 320 5.44 -3.86 -24.68
CA LYS A 320 6.40 -3.64 -25.77
C LYS A 320 7.66 -2.98 -25.22
N GLY A 321 8.81 -3.42 -25.71
CA GLY A 321 10.12 -2.94 -25.26
C GLY A 321 10.46 -3.40 -23.85
N ASN A 322 11.65 -3.02 -23.38
CA ASN A 322 12.18 -3.40 -22.08
C ASN A 322 12.79 -2.18 -21.40
N SER A 323 12.76 -2.19 -20.08
CA SER A 323 13.50 -1.22 -19.28
C SER A 323 15.00 -1.51 -19.33
N PRO A 324 15.85 -0.49 -19.39
CA PRO A 324 17.26 -0.66 -19.12
C PRO A 324 17.57 -0.91 -17.63
N PHE A 325 16.62 -0.59 -16.74
CA PHE A 325 16.74 -0.77 -15.30
C PHE A 325 15.98 -2.00 -14.81
N ALA A 326 16.51 -2.68 -13.80
CA ALA A 326 15.87 -3.85 -13.22
C ALA A 326 14.61 -3.51 -12.40
N PHE A 327 14.60 -2.35 -11.73
CA PHE A 327 13.53 -1.98 -10.78
C PHE A 327 12.23 -1.54 -11.44
N ASP A 328 12.24 -1.04 -12.69
CA ASP A 328 11.06 -0.45 -13.33
C ASP A 328 10.59 -1.23 -14.59
N GLU A 329 11.07 -2.45 -14.75
CA GLU A 329 10.61 -3.35 -15.80
C GLU A 329 9.12 -3.66 -15.62
N PHE A 330 8.31 -3.36 -16.63
CA PHE A 330 6.88 -3.71 -16.60
C PHE A 330 6.69 -5.22 -16.66
N ASN A 331 5.87 -5.76 -15.77
CA ASN A 331 5.46 -7.16 -15.83
C ASN A 331 4.62 -7.41 -17.11
N ASN A 332 4.89 -8.49 -17.81
CA ASN A 332 4.18 -8.91 -19.03
C ASN A 332 3.17 -10.04 -18.76
N ASP A 333 3.00 -10.47 -17.53
CA ASP A 333 2.20 -11.62 -17.21
C ASP A 333 0.73 -11.26 -17.05
N SER A 334 -0.08 -11.66 -18.06
CA SER A 334 -1.53 -11.66 -17.94
C SER A 334 -1.95 -12.65 -16.86
N ARG A 335 -2.89 -12.27 -16.00
CA ARG A 335 -3.25 -13.05 -14.80
C ARG A 335 -4.72 -12.93 -14.43
N ILE A 336 -5.17 -13.83 -13.59
CA ILE A 336 -6.46 -13.74 -12.90
C ILE A 336 -6.19 -13.41 -11.44
N LYS A 337 -6.58 -12.23 -11.01
CA LYS A 337 -6.48 -11.80 -9.61
C LYS A 337 -7.62 -12.44 -8.82
N LEU A 338 -7.27 -13.18 -7.79
CA LEU A 338 -8.20 -13.87 -6.88
C LEU A 338 -8.10 -13.23 -5.50
N ARG A 339 -9.24 -12.79 -4.94
CA ARG A 339 -9.32 -12.27 -3.57
C ARG A 339 -10.52 -12.88 -2.87
N LEU A 340 -10.30 -13.35 -1.67
CA LEU A 340 -11.33 -13.92 -0.80
C LEU A 340 -11.16 -13.37 0.61
N ASN A 341 -12.21 -12.78 1.16
CA ASN A 341 -12.30 -12.44 2.58
C ASN A 341 -13.56 -13.10 3.16
N GLN A 342 -13.36 -13.91 4.18
CA GLN A 342 -14.44 -14.68 4.81
C GLN A 342 -14.41 -14.50 6.32
N GLN A 343 -15.52 -14.03 6.89
CA GLN A 343 -15.71 -14.13 8.32
C GLN A 343 -15.90 -15.60 8.71
N ILE A 344 -15.15 -16.06 9.70
CA ILE A 344 -15.28 -17.42 10.23
C ILE A 344 -16.12 -17.43 11.48
N PHE A 345 -15.73 -16.64 12.50
CA PHE A 345 -16.43 -16.57 13.76
C PHE A 345 -16.28 -15.18 14.41
N GLY A 346 -17.38 -14.55 14.73
CA GLY A 346 -17.39 -13.24 15.38
C GLY A 346 -16.56 -12.19 14.63
N PRO A 347 -15.51 -11.63 15.24
CA PRO A 347 -14.66 -10.64 14.60
C PRO A 347 -13.51 -11.25 13.78
N ILE A 348 -13.45 -12.58 13.62
CA ILE A 348 -12.36 -13.27 12.93
C ILE A 348 -12.69 -13.33 11.45
N ILE A 349 -11.81 -12.72 10.64
CA ILE A 349 -11.87 -12.72 9.18
C ILE A 349 -10.59 -13.40 8.66
N MET A 350 -10.75 -14.36 7.75
CA MET A 350 -9.65 -14.93 6.98
C MET A 350 -9.63 -14.32 5.59
N GLY A 351 -8.43 -13.99 5.12
CA GLY A 351 -8.18 -13.47 3.78
C GLY A 351 -7.24 -14.38 2.99
N PHE A 352 -7.48 -14.45 1.70
CA PHE A 352 -6.62 -15.09 0.72
C PHE A 352 -6.55 -14.23 -0.53
N ASN A 353 -5.34 -13.90 -0.96
CA ASN A 353 -5.06 -13.22 -2.23
C ASN A 353 -4.10 -14.08 -3.03
N ALA A 354 -4.28 -14.16 -4.34
CA ALA A 354 -3.34 -14.80 -5.25
C ALA A 354 -3.56 -14.29 -6.67
N ASP A 355 -2.52 -14.39 -7.49
CA ASP A 355 -2.55 -14.13 -8.91
C ASP A 355 -2.32 -15.45 -9.66
N TYR A 356 -3.26 -15.87 -10.50
CA TYR A 356 -3.11 -17.04 -11.37
C TYR A 356 -2.58 -16.60 -12.72
N ASN A 357 -1.37 -17.02 -13.07
CA ASN A 357 -0.71 -16.63 -14.31
C ASN A 357 -1.34 -17.34 -15.51
N ILE A 358 -1.86 -16.56 -16.47
CA ILE A 358 -2.46 -17.04 -17.73
C ILE A 358 -1.63 -16.70 -18.97
N ASN A 359 -0.41 -16.20 -18.82
CA ASN A 359 0.48 -15.91 -19.93
C ASN A 359 1.20 -17.17 -20.43
N ASN A 360 0.79 -17.69 -21.57
CA ASN A 360 1.36 -18.90 -22.16
C ASN A 360 2.87 -18.82 -22.48
N ASN A 361 3.42 -17.61 -22.54
CA ASN A 361 4.83 -17.39 -22.82
C ASN A 361 5.67 -17.28 -21.54
N SER A 362 5.03 -17.26 -20.38
CA SER A 362 5.72 -17.19 -19.09
C SER A 362 6.16 -18.57 -18.62
N SER A 363 7.32 -18.66 -17.98
CA SER A 363 7.78 -19.89 -17.34
C SER A 363 6.90 -20.34 -16.17
N SER A 364 6.15 -19.41 -15.61
CA SER A 364 5.20 -19.62 -14.51
C SER A 364 3.74 -19.78 -14.98
N TYR A 365 3.50 -20.05 -16.27
CA TYR A 365 2.16 -20.30 -16.78
C TYR A 365 1.41 -21.36 -15.99
N GLY A 366 0.19 -21.04 -15.56
CA GLY A 366 -0.67 -21.95 -14.80
C GLY A 366 -0.32 -22.05 -13.30
N SER A 367 0.63 -21.27 -12.81
CA SER A 367 0.96 -21.18 -11.38
C SER A 367 0.15 -20.12 -10.67
N LEU A 368 -0.01 -20.29 -9.35
CA LEU A 368 -0.48 -19.26 -8.44
C LEU A 368 0.73 -18.52 -7.88
N GLU A 369 0.77 -17.21 -8.09
CA GLU A 369 1.81 -16.28 -7.67
C GLU A 369 1.25 -15.29 -6.64
N ASN A 370 2.14 -14.53 -5.97
CA ASN A 370 1.77 -13.48 -5.01
C ASN A 370 0.78 -13.97 -3.93
N LYS A 371 0.96 -15.22 -3.46
CA LYS A 371 0.05 -15.81 -2.48
C LYS A 371 0.20 -15.15 -1.11
N GLU A 372 -0.89 -14.59 -0.63
CA GLU A 372 -1.00 -14.00 0.69
C GLU A 372 -2.15 -14.64 1.46
N TYR A 373 -1.85 -15.08 2.66
CA TYR A 373 -2.82 -15.60 3.62
C TYR A 373 -2.89 -14.67 4.80
N SER A 374 -4.09 -14.40 5.29
CA SER A 374 -4.25 -13.52 6.44
C SER A 374 -5.37 -13.98 7.37
N ILE A 375 -5.19 -13.69 8.65
CA ILE A 375 -6.20 -13.84 9.69
C ILE A 375 -6.21 -12.55 10.50
N GLY A 376 -7.38 -11.88 10.51
CA GLY A 376 -7.59 -10.66 11.27
C GLY A 376 -8.64 -10.85 12.36
N ILE A 377 -8.39 -10.27 13.53
CA ILE A 377 -9.35 -10.13 14.61
C ILE A 377 -9.41 -8.67 14.98
N SER A 378 -10.57 -8.03 14.81
CA SER A 378 -10.75 -6.63 15.18
C SER A 378 -11.81 -6.48 16.26
N ARG A 379 -11.43 -5.85 17.37
CA ARG A 379 -12.30 -5.53 18.51
C ARG A 379 -12.13 -4.05 18.85
N ARG A 380 -13.04 -3.51 19.68
CA ARG A 380 -12.96 -2.10 20.12
C ARG A 380 -11.69 -1.76 20.87
N ALA A 381 -11.14 -2.71 21.62
CA ALA A 381 -10.00 -2.50 22.51
C ALA A 381 -8.66 -3.00 21.93
N TYR A 382 -8.68 -3.86 20.92
CA TYR A 382 -7.50 -4.42 20.32
C TYR A 382 -7.76 -4.95 18.91
N SER A 383 -6.72 -5.04 18.11
CA SER A 383 -6.70 -5.83 16.89
C SER A 383 -5.50 -6.77 16.88
N LEU A 384 -5.71 -7.92 16.27
CA LEU A 384 -4.68 -8.90 15.95
C LEU A 384 -4.71 -9.12 14.46
N ASN A 385 -3.55 -9.14 13.84
CA ASN A 385 -3.42 -9.40 12.42
C ASN A 385 -2.24 -10.33 12.19
N LEU A 386 -2.48 -11.44 11.50
CA LEU A 386 -1.46 -12.37 11.05
C LEU A 386 -1.52 -12.41 9.53
N SER A 387 -0.42 -12.15 8.86
CA SER A 387 -0.29 -12.31 7.41
C SER A 387 0.96 -13.12 7.07
N TYR A 388 0.85 -13.91 6.01
CA TYR A 388 1.94 -14.69 5.43
C TYR A 388 2.00 -14.47 3.93
N LEU A 389 3.13 -13.94 3.44
CA LEU A 389 3.44 -13.81 2.03
C LEU A 389 4.36 -14.98 1.64
N GLU A 390 3.86 -15.87 0.78
CA GLU A 390 4.54 -17.12 0.45
C GLU A 390 5.82 -16.89 -0.35
N GLU A 391 5.82 -16.00 -1.33
CA GLU A 391 7.00 -15.72 -2.17
C GLU A 391 8.15 -15.08 -1.39
N GLU A 392 7.82 -14.12 -0.53
CA GLU A 392 8.80 -13.43 0.31
C GLU A 392 9.14 -14.24 1.57
N LYS A 393 8.46 -15.39 1.81
CA LYS A 393 8.55 -16.17 3.05
C LYS A 393 8.44 -15.32 4.31
N THR A 394 7.63 -14.24 4.21
CA THR A 394 7.49 -13.25 5.27
C THR A 394 6.22 -13.49 6.06
N ILE A 395 6.35 -13.58 7.38
CA ILE A 395 5.23 -13.66 8.32
C ILE A 395 5.22 -12.36 9.12
N PHE A 396 4.07 -11.73 9.23
CA PHE A 396 3.87 -10.60 10.10
C PHE A 396 2.72 -10.86 11.05
N PHE A 397 2.96 -10.69 12.34
CA PHE A 397 1.95 -10.69 13.38
C PHE A 397 1.91 -9.31 14.03
N GLY A 398 0.81 -8.60 13.83
CA GLY A 398 0.55 -7.31 14.44
C GLY A 398 -0.43 -7.45 15.60
N PHE A 399 -0.08 -6.88 16.74
CA PHE A 399 -0.96 -6.72 17.88
C PHE A 399 -1.06 -5.25 18.23
N GLU A 400 -2.28 -4.74 18.17
CA GLU A 400 -2.58 -3.34 18.45
C GLU A 400 -3.52 -3.28 19.65
N ILE A 401 -3.11 -2.57 20.69
CA ILE A 401 -4.01 -2.20 21.79
C ILE A 401 -4.38 -0.75 21.57
N PHE A 402 -5.67 -0.48 21.52
CA PHE A 402 -6.18 0.88 21.44
C PHE A 402 -6.01 1.55 22.78
N ASP A 403 -5.24 2.65 22.80
CA ASP A 403 -5.12 3.46 24.00
C ASP A 403 -6.46 4.21 24.19
N PHE A 404 -7.20 3.78 25.15
CA PHE A 404 -8.28 4.58 25.68
C PHE A 404 -7.65 5.77 26.38
N GLY A 405 -7.31 6.81 25.63
CA GLY A 405 -6.82 8.06 26.21
C GLY A 405 -7.85 8.53 27.23
N TYR A 406 -7.53 8.42 28.50
CA TYR A 406 -8.29 8.97 29.60
C TYR A 406 -8.19 10.50 29.53
N LYS A 407 -8.77 11.10 28.52
CA LYS A 407 -9.13 12.51 28.51
C LYS A 407 -10.60 12.62 28.88
N ASN A 408 -10.86 12.59 30.18
CA ASN A 408 -12.05 13.13 30.87
C ASN A 408 -13.45 12.76 30.38
N ASN A 409 -13.66 11.71 29.65
CA ASN A 409 -15.00 11.19 29.40
C ASN A 409 -15.05 9.71 29.81
N SER A 410 -15.89 9.42 30.80
CA SER A 410 -16.19 8.06 31.23
C SER A 410 -16.49 7.19 30.01
N PRO A 411 -15.90 5.99 29.89
CA PRO A 411 -16.25 5.09 28.81
C PRO A 411 -17.72 4.73 28.92
N SER A 412 -18.52 5.11 27.94
CA SER A 412 -19.85 4.55 27.79
C SER A 412 -19.69 3.11 27.27
N PHE A 413 -19.93 2.14 28.14
CA PHE A 413 -19.97 0.72 27.80
C PHE A 413 -21.20 0.36 26.95
#